data_ef5447c5b3d6b28cf8c4dafdc6689cec
#
_entry.id   ef5447c5b3d6b28cf8c4dafdc6689cec
#
_cell.length_a   1.000
_cell.length_b   1.000
_cell.length_c   1.000
_cell.angle_alpha   90.00
_cell.angle_beta   90.00
_cell.angle_gamma   90.00
#
_symmetry.space_group_name_H-M   'P 1'
#
loop_
_entity.id
_entity.type
_entity.pdbx_description
1 polymer ?
#
loop_
_entity_poly.entity_id
_entity_poly.type
_entity_poly.pdbx_seq_one_letter_code
_entity_poly.pdbx_strand_id
1 'polypeptide(L)'
;MKFKKILLSLLICLSCFVQAKNITISRLTCEMQEGLVVVEGSPRLGWVMESPENGTRQSAYEIDIREAFTGRSVWNSGKVYSSQSQLVSTKGADIRPDNSFNYSWRVRVWDETDTPSEWSSEAKFRAVPERLSSGQWIGAITRQNAHLPEGRKFHGGELKKPEVKAAWEAVDTLAKKSICLRRTFQVGDAKEGGANRKPGKKIVEATAYVCGQGFYEFSLNGKKVGNSEFAPLWSDYDKTVYYNTYDVTEQLRRGENVVGILLGNGFYNCLLYTSDAA
;
A
#
# COMPACT_ATOMS: atom_id res chain seq x y z
N MET A 1 -49.37 71.90 23.65
CA MET A 1 -49.20 70.47 23.29
C MET A 1 -47.95 70.36 22.46
N LYS A 2 -46.86 69.71 23.04
CA LYS A 2 -45.56 69.50 22.33
C LYS A 2 -45.51 68.10 21.90
N PHE A 3 -45.54 67.84 20.57
CA PHE A 3 -45.31 66.52 20.00
C PHE A 3 -43.80 66.22 20.01
N LYS A 4 -43.34 65.22 20.83
CA LYS A 4 -42.03 64.68 20.75
C LYS A 4 -41.96 63.69 19.57
N LYS A 5 -41.15 64.01 18.58
CA LYS A 5 -40.81 63.08 17.51
C LYS A 5 -39.78 62.09 18.10
N ILE A 6 -40.16 60.80 18.22
CA ILE A 6 -39.27 59.69 18.52
C ILE A 6 -38.67 59.23 17.21
N LEU A 7 -37.36 59.50 17.04
CA LEU A 7 -36.59 58.99 15.90
C LEU A 7 -36.15 57.56 16.26
N LEU A 8 -36.83 56.57 15.68
CA LEU A 8 -36.46 55.15 15.82
C LEU A 8 -35.30 54.86 14.86
N SER A 9 -34.09 54.80 15.41
CA SER A 9 -32.88 54.41 14.67
C SER A 9 -32.90 52.90 14.47
N LEU A 10 -33.24 52.44 13.26
CA LEU A 10 -33.20 51.04 12.86
C LEU A 10 -31.72 50.70 12.59
N LEU A 11 -31.05 50.12 13.57
CA LEU A 11 -29.70 49.56 13.41
C LEU A 11 -29.81 48.23 12.64
N ILE A 12 -29.67 48.30 11.32
CA ILE A 12 -29.58 47.09 10.49
C ILE A 12 -28.17 46.51 10.76
N CYS A 13 -28.07 45.55 11.68
CA CYS A 13 -26.93 44.66 11.75
C CYS A 13 -26.90 43.85 10.46
N LEU A 14 -26.07 44.27 9.49
CA LEU A 14 -25.65 43.42 8.39
C LEU A 14 -24.75 42.36 9.02
N SER A 15 -25.35 41.29 9.52
CA SER A 15 -24.62 40.07 9.74
C SER A 15 -24.17 39.57 8.35
N CYS A 16 -22.92 39.85 7.99
CA CYS A 16 -22.27 39.13 6.93
C CYS A 16 -22.34 37.65 7.29
N PHE A 17 -23.31 36.94 6.78
CA PHE A 17 -23.25 35.49 6.73
C PHE A 17 -22.07 35.18 5.81
N VAL A 18 -20.91 34.98 6.39
CA VAL A 18 -19.81 34.29 5.71
C VAL A 18 -20.35 32.88 5.48
N GLN A 19 -20.87 32.67 4.29
CA GLN A 19 -21.30 31.34 3.88
C GLN A 19 -20.04 30.46 3.85
N ALA A 20 -20.01 29.50 4.76
CA ALA A 20 -18.90 28.56 4.78
C ALA A 20 -18.82 27.93 3.39
N LYS A 21 -17.66 28.06 2.76
CA LYS A 21 -17.40 27.39 1.49
C LYS A 21 -17.52 25.90 1.72
N ASN A 22 -18.37 25.21 0.99
CA ASN A 22 -18.54 23.77 1.08
C ASN A 22 -17.28 23.08 0.49
N ILE A 23 -16.21 23.05 1.27
CA ILE A 23 -15.04 22.28 0.91
C ILE A 23 -15.29 20.83 1.28
N THR A 24 -15.13 19.95 0.31
CA THR A 24 -15.09 18.51 0.51
C THR A 24 -13.69 17.99 0.23
N ILE A 25 -13.31 16.95 0.97
CA ILE A 25 -12.02 16.29 0.79
C ILE A 25 -12.30 14.94 0.17
N SER A 26 -11.77 14.75 -1.00
CA SER A 26 -11.83 13.51 -1.74
C SER A 26 -10.44 12.90 -1.88
N ARG A 27 -10.37 11.69 -2.35
CA ARG A 27 -9.16 11.01 -2.77
C ARG A 27 -8.00 11.14 -1.78
N LEU A 28 -8.06 10.33 -0.74
CA LEU A 28 -7.01 10.24 0.27
C LEU A 28 -5.93 9.26 -0.19
N THR A 29 -4.67 9.67 -0.11
CA THR A 29 -3.51 8.85 -0.52
C THR A 29 -2.50 8.69 0.60
N CYS A 30 -1.88 7.54 0.67
CA CYS A 30 -0.73 7.26 1.53
C CYS A 30 0.42 6.82 0.61
N GLU A 31 1.58 7.47 0.69
CA GLU A 31 2.71 7.25 -0.23
C GLU A 31 2.27 7.29 -1.72
N MET A 32 1.42 8.26 -2.08
CA MET A 32 0.85 8.43 -3.43
C MET A 32 -0.10 7.30 -3.89
N GLN A 33 -0.46 6.37 -3.03
CA GLN A 33 -1.32 5.23 -3.36
C GLN A 33 -2.65 5.31 -2.61
N GLU A 34 -3.69 4.80 -3.23
CA GLU A 34 -5.03 4.61 -2.63
C GLU A 34 -5.21 3.15 -2.18
N GLY A 35 -6.15 2.93 -1.26
CA GLY A 35 -6.47 1.58 -0.77
C GLY A 35 -5.53 1.11 0.34
N LEU A 36 -5.20 -0.18 0.34
CA LEU A 36 -4.31 -0.76 1.34
C LEU A 36 -2.86 -0.45 1.03
N VAL A 37 -2.27 0.42 1.83
CA VAL A 37 -0.85 0.79 1.73
C VAL A 37 -0.11 0.30 2.96
N VAL A 38 1.08 -0.24 2.76
CA VAL A 38 1.97 -0.68 3.84
C VAL A 38 3.19 0.24 3.87
N VAL A 39 3.52 0.73 5.04
CA VAL A 39 4.56 1.74 5.23
C VAL A 39 5.61 1.32 6.24
N GLU A 40 6.84 1.76 6.02
CA GLU A 40 7.93 1.68 6.99
C GLU A 40 8.04 3.01 7.73
N GLY A 41 7.57 3.04 8.98
CA GLY A 41 7.59 4.25 9.81
C GLY A 41 6.51 5.27 9.46
N SER A 42 6.82 6.55 9.60
CA SER A 42 5.86 7.65 9.44
C SER A 42 5.55 7.90 7.96
N PRO A 43 4.31 7.68 7.48
CA PRO A 43 3.94 7.84 6.08
C PRO A 43 3.89 9.30 5.65
N ARG A 44 3.88 9.49 4.32
CA ARG A 44 3.50 10.75 3.69
C ARG A 44 2.08 10.63 3.17
N LEU A 45 1.25 11.59 3.53
CA LEU A 45 -0.18 11.58 3.21
C LEU A 45 -0.51 12.64 2.17
N GLY A 46 -1.61 12.41 1.45
CA GLY A 46 -2.08 13.35 0.46
C GLY A 46 -3.60 13.31 0.32
N TRP A 47 -4.17 14.40 -0.16
CA TRP A 47 -5.61 14.54 -0.41
C TRP A 47 -5.89 15.50 -1.55
N VAL A 48 -7.10 15.41 -2.09
CA VAL A 48 -7.63 16.35 -3.06
C VAL A 48 -8.76 17.13 -2.39
N MET A 49 -8.70 18.44 -2.51
CA MET A 49 -9.73 19.36 -2.05
C MET A 49 -10.65 19.71 -3.23
N GLU A 50 -11.93 19.62 -3.03
CA GLU A 50 -12.96 20.02 -3.98
C GLU A 50 -13.82 21.13 -3.38
N SER A 51 -14.17 22.12 -4.20
CA SER A 51 -15.06 23.21 -3.83
C SER A 51 -15.94 23.57 -5.02
N PRO A 52 -17.22 23.86 -4.80
CA PRO A 52 -18.10 24.39 -5.84
C PRO A 52 -17.71 25.82 -6.26
N GLU A 53 -16.93 26.51 -5.44
CA GLU A 53 -16.50 27.88 -5.70
C GLU A 53 -15.11 27.91 -6.33
N ASN A 54 -14.98 28.64 -7.44
CA ASN A 54 -13.71 28.86 -8.10
C ASN A 54 -12.76 29.70 -7.22
N GLY A 55 -11.48 29.33 -7.25
CA GLY A 55 -10.44 30.09 -6.56
C GLY A 55 -10.30 29.78 -5.07
N THR A 56 -11.10 28.85 -4.53
CA THR A 56 -10.95 28.38 -3.13
C THR A 56 -9.57 27.77 -2.94
N ARG A 57 -8.88 28.18 -1.88
CA ARG A 57 -7.51 27.73 -1.57
C ARG A 57 -7.42 27.22 -0.14
N GLN A 58 -6.62 26.17 0.05
CA GLN A 58 -6.26 25.71 1.38
C GLN A 58 -5.27 26.69 2.03
N SER A 59 -5.59 27.15 3.23
CA SER A 59 -4.70 27.95 4.07
C SER A 59 -4.04 27.13 5.18
N ALA A 60 -4.73 26.09 5.66
CA ALA A 60 -4.23 25.20 6.70
C ALA A 60 -4.81 23.79 6.57
N TYR A 61 -4.22 22.85 7.28
CA TYR A 61 -4.77 21.50 7.44
C TYR A 61 -4.57 20.99 8.87
N GLU A 62 -5.30 19.93 9.20
CA GLU A 62 -5.08 19.12 10.40
C GLU A 62 -5.27 17.65 10.06
N ILE A 63 -4.33 16.82 10.45
CA ILE A 63 -4.34 15.37 10.25
C ILE A 63 -4.48 14.68 11.60
N ASP A 64 -5.33 13.65 11.67
CA ASP A 64 -5.50 12.80 12.84
C ASP A 64 -5.28 11.34 12.43
N ILE A 65 -4.27 10.69 13.02
CA ILE A 65 -3.94 9.28 12.80
C ILE A 65 -4.35 8.49 14.04
N ARG A 66 -5.06 7.39 13.83
CA ARG A 66 -5.64 6.56 14.89
C ARG A 66 -5.28 5.09 14.70
N GLU A 67 -5.24 4.34 15.78
CA GLU A 67 -5.33 2.89 15.71
C GLU A 67 -6.72 2.49 15.18
N ALA A 68 -6.78 1.72 14.10
CA ALA A 68 -8.05 1.42 13.44
C ALA A 68 -9.01 0.58 14.30
N PHE A 69 -8.49 -0.25 15.21
CA PHE A 69 -9.34 -1.11 16.07
C PHE A 69 -9.83 -0.42 17.33
N THR A 70 -9.00 0.41 17.95
CA THR A 70 -9.33 1.06 19.23
C THR A 70 -9.89 2.45 19.05
N GLY A 71 -9.66 3.07 17.89
CA GLY A 71 -9.98 4.47 17.63
C GLY A 71 -9.07 5.46 18.39
N ARG A 72 -8.07 4.97 19.13
CA ARG A 72 -7.14 5.80 19.89
C ARG A 72 -6.29 6.62 18.94
N SER A 73 -6.29 7.95 19.10
CA SER A 73 -5.39 8.82 18.36
C SER A 73 -3.94 8.54 18.78
N VAL A 74 -3.09 8.25 17.81
CA VAL A 74 -1.65 8.03 18.01
C VAL A 74 -0.83 9.24 17.60
N TRP A 75 -1.40 10.09 16.77
CA TRP A 75 -0.78 11.33 16.36
C TRP A 75 -1.81 12.30 15.77
N ASN A 76 -1.64 13.57 16.11
CA ASN A 76 -2.42 14.67 15.54
C ASN A 76 -1.47 15.81 15.21
N SER A 77 -1.56 16.37 14.02
CA SER A 77 -0.69 17.46 13.59
C SER A 77 -1.01 18.79 14.27
N GLY A 78 -2.19 18.90 14.88
CA GLY A 78 -2.80 20.20 15.13
C GLY A 78 -3.06 20.96 13.83
N LYS A 79 -3.49 22.19 13.93
CA LYS A 79 -3.68 23.08 12.76
C LYS A 79 -2.31 23.52 12.23
N VAL A 80 -1.98 23.14 11.02
CA VAL A 80 -0.74 23.51 10.33
C VAL A 80 -1.07 24.48 9.19
N TYR A 81 -0.53 25.68 9.23
CA TYR A 81 -0.70 26.69 8.19
C TYR A 81 0.15 26.34 6.96
N SER A 82 -0.47 25.76 5.97
CA SER A 82 0.17 25.32 4.73
C SER A 82 -0.86 25.02 3.65
N SER A 83 -0.52 25.33 2.41
CA SER A 83 -1.29 24.91 1.23
C SER A 83 -0.87 23.55 0.69
N GLN A 84 0.11 22.89 1.32
CA GLN A 84 0.55 21.55 0.90
C GLN A 84 -0.56 20.54 1.15
N SER A 85 -0.88 19.73 0.14
CA SER A 85 -1.88 18.66 0.18
C SER A 85 -1.35 17.34 -0.38
N GLN A 86 -0.09 17.30 -0.79
CA GLN A 86 0.54 16.09 -1.34
C GLN A 86 1.87 15.83 -0.63
N LEU A 87 2.14 14.54 -0.37
CA LEU A 87 3.36 14.08 0.30
C LEU A 87 3.63 14.81 1.63
N VAL A 88 2.55 15.12 2.36
CA VAL A 88 2.63 15.76 3.68
C VAL A 88 3.22 14.77 4.67
N SER A 89 4.35 15.16 5.26
CA SER A 89 5.08 14.32 6.22
C SER A 89 4.33 14.22 7.55
N THR A 90 4.22 13.00 8.06
CA THR A 90 3.72 12.71 9.40
C THR A 90 4.86 12.43 10.39
N LYS A 91 6.01 13.05 10.18
CA LYS A 91 7.19 12.87 11.03
C LYS A 91 6.84 13.08 12.51
N GLY A 92 7.20 12.11 13.33
CA GLY A 92 6.86 12.10 14.76
C GLY A 92 5.61 11.30 15.10
N ALA A 93 4.86 10.79 14.11
CA ALA A 93 3.83 9.79 14.36
C ALA A 93 4.48 8.48 14.83
N ASP A 94 4.03 7.95 15.97
CA ASP A 94 4.51 6.69 16.54
C ASP A 94 3.86 5.50 15.81
N ILE A 95 4.29 5.27 14.58
CA ILE A 95 3.84 4.15 13.76
C ILE A 95 4.75 2.96 14.04
N ARG A 96 4.20 1.95 14.69
CA ARG A 96 4.96 0.78 15.14
C ARG A 96 4.80 -0.38 14.19
N PRO A 97 5.89 -1.06 13.84
CA PRO A 97 5.87 -2.29 13.08
C PRO A 97 5.32 -3.42 13.98
N ASP A 98 4.02 -3.63 13.98
CA ASP A 98 3.39 -4.72 14.70
C ASP A 98 2.47 -5.50 13.75
N ASN A 99 2.38 -6.82 13.95
CA ASN A 99 1.58 -7.72 13.13
C ASN A 99 0.05 -7.44 13.18
N SER A 100 -0.39 -6.60 14.11
CA SER A 100 -1.80 -6.33 14.35
C SER A 100 -2.22 -4.89 14.13
N PHE A 101 -1.31 -3.95 13.88
CA PHE A 101 -1.67 -2.55 13.81
C PHE A 101 -1.99 -2.07 12.40
N ASN A 102 -3.30 -1.88 12.20
CA ASN A 102 -3.81 -1.03 11.16
C ASN A 102 -4.03 0.35 11.75
N TYR A 103 -3.75 1.33 10.94
CA TYR A 103 -4.00 2.73 11.25
C TYR A 103 -5.08 3.26 10.33
N SER A 104 -5.97 4.09 10.85
CA SER A 104 -6.83 4.96 10.07
C SER A 104 -6.35 6.40 10.20
N TRP A 105 -6.62 7.19 9.20
CA TRP A 105 -6.33 8.60 9.24
C TRP A 105 -7.38 9.40 8.49
N ARG A 106 -7.53 10.65 8.89
CA ARG A 106 -8.42 11.62 8.30
C ARG A 106 -7.78 12.99 8.33
N VAL A 107 -8.28 13.88 7.50
CA VAL A 107 -7.80 15.25 7.41
C VAL A 107 -8.97 16.21 7.34
N ARG A 108 -8.81 17.41 7.86
CA ARG A 108 -9.63 18.57 7.58
C ARG A 108 -8.75 19.73 7.13
N VAL A 109 -9.33 20.62 6.35
CA VAL A 109 -8.60 21.77 5.81
C VAL A 109 -9.32 23.05 6.17
N TRP A 110 -8.62 24.18 6.12
CA TRP A 110 -9.17 25.52 6.25
C TRP A 110 -9.02 26.25 4.92
N ASP A 111 -10.01 27.02 4.56
CA ASP A 111 -9.95 27.90 3.40
C ASP A 111 -9.16 29.20 3.70
N GLU A 112 -9.09 30.10 2.73
CA GLU A 112 -8.42 31.39 2.87
C GLU A 112 -9.13 32.36 3.84
N THR A 113 -10.36 32.06 4.26
CA THR A 113 -11.12 32.81 5.27
C THR A 113 -10.97 32.21 6.68
N ASP A 114 -10.10 31.23 6.84
CA ASP A 114 -9.88 30.48 8.08
C ASP A 114 -11.10 29.64 8.51
N THR A 115 -11.97 29.27 7.59
CA THR A 115 -13.15 28.44 7.83
C THR A 115 -12.76 26.96 7.63
N PRO A 116 -12.98 26.08 8.63
CA PRO A 116 -12.66 24.66 8.50
C PRO A 116 -13.70 23.91 7.67
N SER A 117 -13.22 22.90 6.93
CA SER A 117 -14.09 21.87 6.36
C SER A 117 -14.55 20.89 7.44
N GLU A 118 -15.51 20.04 7.09
CA GLU A 118 -15.72 18.80 7.83
C GLU A 118 -14.48 17.89 7.70
N TRP A 119 -14.37 16.91 8.61
CA TRP A 119 -13.36 15.87 8.48
C TRP A 119 -13.64 15.02 7.22
N SER A 120 -12.58 14.63 6.53
CA SER A 120 -12.69 13.64 5.46
C SER A 120 -13.25 12.31 5.96
N SER A 121 -13.65 11.44 5.03
CA SER A 121 -13.74 10.01 5.30
C SER A 121 -12.40 9.48 5.83
N GLU A 122 -12.41 8.30 6.46
CA GLU A 122 -11.18 7.65 6.90
C GLU A 122 -10.53 6.84 5.77
N ALA A 123 -9.23 7.01 5.61
CA ALA A 123 -8.38 6.09 4.83
C ALA A 123 -7.51 5.26 5.77
N LYS A 124 -7.01 4.13 5.29
CA LYS A 124 -6.26 3.18 6.11
C LYS A 124 -4.87 2.93 5.54
N PHE A 125 -3.93 2.65 6.44
CA PHE A 125 -2.63 2.11 6.09
C PHE A 125 -2.16 1.12 7.16
N ARG A 126 -1.11 0.38 6.86
CA ARG A 126 -0.45 -0.57 7.77
C ARG A 126 1.00 -0.24 7.97
N ALA A 127 1.51 -0.52 9.17
CA ALA A 127 2.93 -0.65 9.37
C ALA A 127 3.43 -2.01 8.84
N VAL A 128 4.65 -2.03 8.30
CA VAL A 128 5.33 -3.25 7.87
C VAL A 128 5.49 -4.18 9.07
N PRO A 129 5.10 -5.46 8.99
CA PRO A 129 5.33 -6.40 10.06
C PRO A 129 6.83 -6.68 10.26
N GLU A 130 7.30 -6.73 11.50
CA GLU A 130 8.70 -7.09 11.81
C GLU A 130 9.11 -8.45 11.21
N ARG A 131 8.17 -9.40 11.13
CA ARG A 131 8.41 -10.73 10.60
C ARG A 131 8.59 -10.80 9.09
N LEU A 132 8.37 -9.70 8.36
CA LEU A 132 8.52 -9.72 6.90
C LEU A 132 9.96 -10.05 6.50
N SER A 133 10.94 -9.55 7.24
CA SER A 133 12.37 -9.84 7.04
C SER A 133 12.78 -11.30 7.33
N SER A 134 11.94 -12.07 8.01
CA SER A 134 12.21 -13.50 8.33
C SER A 134 11.75 -14.47 7.24
N GLY A 135 11.22 -13.97 6.14
CA GLY A 135 10.83 -14.78 4.98
C GLY A 135 12.03 -15.52 4.39
N GLN A 136 11.81 -16.75 3.92
CA GLN A 136 12.81 -17.53 3.21
C GLN A 136 12.48 -17.55 1.73
N TRP A 137 13.51 -17.38 0.90
CA TRP A 137 13.35 -17.53 -0.53
C TRP A 137 13.03 -18.98 -0.89
N ILE A 138 12.07 -19.14 -1.79
CA ILE A 138 11.66 -20.44 -2.33
C ILE A 138 11.82 -20.42 -3.85
N GLY A 139 12.12 -21.58 -4.42
CA GLY A 139 12.26 -21.72 -5.87
C GLY A 139 12.10 -23.18 -6.29
N ALA A 140 12.16 -23.42 -7.60
CA ALA A 140 12.25 -24.76 -8.12
C ALA A 140 13.67 -25.33 -7.88
N ILE A 141 13.75 -26.65 -7.65
CA ILE A 141 15.03 -27.34 -7.64
C ILE A 141 15.52 -27.41 -9.08
N THR A 142 16.55 -26.63 -9.38
CA THR A 142 17.24 -26.65 -10.68
C THR A 142 18.68 -27.10 -10.47
N ARG A 143 19.28 -27.70 -11.49
CA ARG A 143 20.73 -27.93 -11.47
C ARG A 143 21.39 -26.55 -11.51
N GLN A 144 22.37 -26.36 -10.64
CA GLN A 144 23.13 -25.11 -10.63
C GLN A 144 23.85 -24.94 -11.97
N ASN A 145 23.78 -23.76 -12.50
CA ASN A 145 24.50 -23.35 -13.68
C ASN A 145 25.93 -22.91 -13.33
N ALA A 146 26.61 -23.67 -12.46
CA ALA A 146 27.94 -23.35 -11.95
C ALA A 146 29.02 -23.26 -13.06
N HIS A 147 28.69 -23.73 -14.25
CA HIS A 147 29.56 -23.65 -15.43
C HIS A 147 29.41 -22.36 -16.21
N LEU A 148 28.43 -21.54 -15.88
CA LEU A 148 28.29 -20.21 -16.52
C LEU A 148 29.42 -19.31 -16.02
N PRO A 149 30.20 -18.73 -16.92
CA PRO A 149 31.27 -17.84 -16.53
C PRO A 149 30.73 -16.60 -15.82
N GLU A 150 31.32 -16.26 -14.67
CA GLU A 150 30.98 -15.03 -13.96
C GLU A 150 31.25 -13.80 -14.86
N GLY A 151 30.37 -12.80 -14.76
CA GLY A 151 30.51 -11.53 -15.46
C GLY A 151 30.32 -11.55 -16.97
N ARG A 152 29.83 -12.65 -17.55
CA ARG A 152 29.50 -12.67 -18.99
C ARG A 152 28.16 -12.02 -19.29
N LYS A 153 28.19 -11.16 -20.26
CA LYS A 153 26.99 -10.50 -20.82
C LYS A 153 26.40 -11.39 -21.93
N PHE A 154 25.19 -11.88 -21.70
CA PHE A 154 24.49 -12.72 -22.65
C PHE A 154 23.54 -11.90 -23.56
N HIS A 155 24.00 -10.78 -24.10
CA HIS A 155 23.18 -9.93 -24.96
C HIS A 155 23.94 -9.32 -26.14
N GLY A 156 23.21 -8.86 -27.12
CA GLY A 156 23.78 -8.19 -28.28
C GLY A 156 24.74 -9.06 -29.08
N GLY A 157 25.91 -8.50 -29.41
CA GLY A 157 26.96 -9.18 -30.17
C GLY A 157 27.59 -10.35 -29.45
N GLU A 158 27.58 -10.37 -28.13
CA GLU A 158 28.16 -11.46 -27.34
C GLU A 158 27.48 -12.81 -27.58
N LEU A 159 26.16 -12.86 -27.75
CA LEU A 159 25.42 -14.08 -28.07
C LEU A 159 25.81 -14.71 -29.41
N LYS A 160 26.46 -13.97 -30.29
CA LYS A 160 26.96 -14.49 -31.58
C LYS A 160 28.26 -15.26 -31.43
N LYS A 161 28.96 -15.16 -30.30
CA LYS A 161 30.20 -15.89 -30.06
C LYS A 161 29.88 -17.35 -29.75
N PRO A 162 30.50 -18.32 -30.46
CA PRO A 162 30.18 -19.73 -30.30
C PRO A 162 30.29 -20.26 -28.86
N GLU A 163 31.30 -19.82 -28.11
CA GLU A 163 31.51 -20.20 -26.71
C GLU A 163 30.40 -19.65 -25.77
N VAL A 164 29.92 -18.45 -26.04
CA VAL A 164 28.82 -17.82 -25.27
C VAL A 164 27.52 -18.54 -25.58
N LYS A 165 27.27 -18.85 -26.86
CA LYS A 165 26.12 -19.60 -27.30
C LYS A 165 26.10 -21.00 -26.68
N ALA A 166 27.23 -21.72 -26.72
CA ALA A 166 27.34 -23.04 -26.13
C ALA A 166 27.13 -23.05 -24.61
N ALA A 167 27.68 -22.05 -23.89
CA ALA A 167 27.44 -21.87 -22.47
C ALA A 167 25.96 -21.62 -22.17
N TRP A 168 25.28 -20.84 -23.01
CA TRP A 168 23.86 -20.60 -22.88
C TRP A 168 23.00 -21.84 -23.17
N GLU A 169 23.33 -22.60 -24.19
CA GLU A 169 22.60 -23.82 -24.56
C GLU A 169 22.77 -24.91 -23.50
N ALA A 170 23.87 -24.91 -22.76
CA ALA A 170 24.14 -25.83 -21.65
C ALA A 170 23.36 -25.49 -20.36
N VAL A 171 22.70 -24.32 -20.27
CA VAL A 171 21.90 -23.94 -19.10
C VAL A 171 20.73 -24.91 -18.94
N ASP A 172 20.48 -25.32 -17.68
CA ASP A 172 19.33 -26.16 -17.36
C ASP A 172 18.04 -25.57 -17.91
N THR A 173 17.32 -26.35 -18.70
CA THR A 173 16.07 -25.92 -19.33
C THR A 173 15.00 -25.51 -18.34
N LEU A 174 15.05 -26.01 -17.10
CA LEU A 174 14.13 -25.60 -16.02
C LEU A 174 14.37 -24.15 -15.60
N ALA A 175 15.61 -23.67 -15.62
CA ALA A 175 15.93 -22.27 -15.30
C ALA A 175 15.34 -21.29 -16.29
N LYS A 176 14.94 -21.74 -17.47
CA LYS A 176 14.33 -20.92 -18.54
C LYS A 176 12.81 -20.96 -18.55
N LYS A 177 12.19 -21.76 -17.72
CA LYS A 177 10.73 -21.97 -17.70
C LYS A 177 10.09 -21.23 -16.56
N SER A 178 8.86 -20.78 -16.79
CA SER A 178 8.00 -20.37 -15.69
C SER A 178 7.72 -21.56 -14.78
N ILE A 179 7.65 -21.31 -13.48
CA ILE A 179 7.42 -22.32 -12.46
C ILE A 179 6.10 -22.09 -11.74
N CYS A 180 5.46 -23.19 -11.36
CA CYS A 180 4.26 -23.14 -10.52
C CYS A 180 4.66 -23.57 -9.10
N LEU A 181 4.48 -22.68 -8.14
CA LEU A 181 4.65 -22.95 -6.72
C LEU A 181 3.27 -23.10 -6.10
N ARG A 182 3.08 -24.15 -5.29
CA ARG A 182 1.79 -24.41 -4.64
C ARG A 182 2.02 -24.91 -3.23
N ARG A 183 1.22 -24.40 -2.29
CA ARG A 183 1.20 -24.86 -0.90
C ARG A 183 -0.21 -24.85 -0.34
N THR A 184 -0.56 -25.88 0.42
CA THR A 184 -1.73 -25.89 1.29
C THR A 184 -1.36 -25.40 2.69
N PHE A 185 -2.27 -24.72 3.34
CA PHE A 185 -2.13 -24.28 4.73
C PHE A 185 -3.47 -24.23 5.42
N GLN A 186 -3.46 -24.28 6.76
CA GLN A 186 -4.66 -24.27 7.57
C GLN A 186 -4.84 -22.91 8.26
N VAL A 187 -6.07 -22.44 8.29
CA VAL A 187 -6.47 -21.23 9.02
C VAL A 187 -7.45 -21.60 10.12
N GLY A 188 -7.09 -21.31 11.37
CA GLY A 188 -7.80 -21.74 12.56
C GLY A 188 -7.46 -23.17 12.97
N ASP A 189 -7.99 -23.61 14.10
CA ASP A 189 -7.65 -24.93 14.64
C ASP A 189 -8.34 -26.05 13.86
N ALA A 190 -7.56 -26.88 13.20
CA ALA A 190 -8.02 -28.08 12.50
C ALA A 190 -8.54 -29.17 13.45
N LYS A 191 -8.33 -29.03 14.77
CA LYS A 191 -8.60 -30.05 15.79
C LYS A 191 -9.92 -29.88 16.54
N GLU A 192 -10.77 -28.92 16.23
CA GLU A 192 -12.08 -28.77 16.87
C GLU A 192 -13.17 -29.59 16.17
N GLY A 193 -12.98 -30.90 16.13
CA GLY A 193 -13.97 -31.90 15.70
C GLY A 193 -14.70 -32.59 16.87
N GLY A 194 -15.16 -31.84 17.87
CA GLY A 194 -15.91 -32.39 19.01
C GLY A 194 -17.31 -31.80 19.16
N ALA A 195 -18.20 -32.49 19.83
CA ALA A 195 -19.61 -32.10 20.04
C ALA A 195 -19.83 -30.78 20.80
N ASN A 196 -18.76 -30.15 21.31
CA ASN A 196 -18.77 -28.84 21.99
C ASN A 196 -18.04 -27.78 21.18
N ARG A 197 -18.44 -27.57 19.93
CA ARG A 197 -17.89 -26.49 19.09
C ARG A 197 -18.16 -25.13 19.71
N LYS A 198 -17.11 -24.49 20.26
CA LYS A 198 -17.13 -23.03 20.40
C LYS A 198 -17.12 -22.44 18.99
N PRO A 199 -17.95 -21.43 18.68
CA PRO A 199 -17.89 -20.76 17.39
C PRO A 199 -16.47 -20.24 17.20
N GLY A 200 -15.79 -20.75 16.19
CA GLY A 200 -14.39 -20.37 15.97
C GLY A 200 -14.28 -18.88 15.64
N LYS A 201 -13.15 -18.27 15.96
CA LYS A 201 -12.90 -16.85 15.72
C LYS A 201 -13.08 -16.51 14.24
N LYS A 202 -13.83 -15.45 13.95
CA LYS A 202 -13.98 -14.92 12.59
C LYS A 202 -12.64 -14.37 12.10
N ILE A 203 -12.29 -14.60 10.82
CA ILE A 203 -11.20 -13.88 10.19
C ILE A 203 -11.68 -12.43 10.05
N VAL A 204 -11.01 -11.51 10.71
CA VAL A 204 -11.37 -10.08 10.67
C VAL A 204 -10.62 -9.41 9.54
N GLU A 205 -9.37 -9.80 9.36
CA GLU A 205 -8.48 -9.23 8.37
C GLU A 205 -7.33 -10.18 8.04
N ALA A 206 -6.92 -10.21 6.77
CA ALA A 206 -5.77 -10.98 6.31
C ALA A 206 -5.04 -10.26 5.18
N THR A 207 -3.73 -10.20 5.28
CA THR A 207 -2.87 -9.60 4.26
C THR A 207 -1.84 -10.62 3.78
N ALA A 208 -1.69 -10.72 2.46
CA ALA A 208 -0.60 -11.44 1.84
C ALA A 208 0.49 -10.45 1.40
N TYR A 209 1.72 -10.76 1.75
CA TYR A 209 2.93 -10.06 1.29
C TYR A 209 3.64 -10.98 0.33
N VAL A 210 3.77 -10.58 -0.92
CA VAL A 210 4.34 -11.43 -1.98
C VAL A 210 5.49 -10.70 -2.64
N CYS A 211 6.66 -11.34 -2.61
CA CYS A 211 7.86 -10.86 -3.28
C CYS A 211 8.31 -11.91 -4.29
N GLY A 212 8.41 -11.54 -5.56
CA GLY A 212 8.95 -12.36 -6.63
C GLY A 212 10.16 -11.66 -7.24
N GLN A 213 11.25 -12.41 -7.44
CA GLN A 213 12.38 -11.94 -8.24
C GLN A 213 12.13 -12.11 -9.76
N GLY A 214 10.92 -12.49 -10.13
CA GLY A 214 10.36 -12.54 -11.47
C GLY A 214 8.94 -12.06 -11.44
N PHE A 215 8.32 -11.93 -12.62
CA PHE A 215 6.91 -11.57 -12.71
C PHE A 215 6.04 -12.75 -12.26
N TYR A 216 5.09 -12.48 -11.38
CA TYR A 216 4.25 -13.54 -10.85
C TYR A 216 2.75 -13.24 -11.00
N GLU A 217 1.98 -14.31 -11.04
CA GLU A 217 0.56 -14.29 -10.81
C GLU A 217 0.28 -15.04 -9.49
N PHE A 218 -0.35 -14.34 -8.56
CA PHE A 218 -0.71 -14.88 -7.25
C PHE A 218 -2.16 -15.33 -7.24
N SER A 219 -2.42 -16.53 -6.74
CA SER A 219 -3.75 -17.07 -6.57
C SER A 219 -3.97 -17.63 -5.17
N LEU A 220 -5.19 -17.47 -4.66
CA LEU A 220 -5.64 -18.03 -3.40
C LEU A 220 -6.95 -18.78 -3.61
N ASN A 221 -7.00 -20.05 -3.21
CA ASN A 221 -8.16 -20.92 -3.36
C ASN A 221 -8.71 -20.99 -4.79
N GLY A 222 -7.80 -20.96 -5.77
CA GLY A 222 -8.12 -21.04 -7.21
C GLY A 222 -8.59 -19.74 -7.86
N LYS A 223 -8.54 -18.62 -7.14
CA LYS A 223 -8.87 -17.29 -7.68
C LYS A 223 -7.63 -16.41 -7.73
N LYS A 224 -7.42 -15.68 -8.81
CA LYS A 224 -6.38 -14.66 -8.92
C LYS A 224 -6.60 -13.59 -7.85
N VAL A 225 -5.51 -13.17 -7.21
CA VAL A 225 -5.49 -12.11 -6.20
C VAL A 225 -4.90 -10.86 -6.81
N GLY A 226 -5.63 -9.76 -6.67
CA GLY A 226 -5.22 -8.48 -7.27
C GLY A 226 -5.47 -8.42 -8.77
N ASN A 227 -5.18 -7.27 -9.34
CA ASN A 227 -5.36 -6.96 -10.77
C ASN A 227 -4.05 -6.47 -11.43
N SER A 228 -2.94 -6.57 -10.71
CA SER A 228 -1.64 -6.16 -11.23
C SER A 228 -1.15 -7.13 -12.29
N GLU A 229 -0.60 -6.57 -13.35
CA GLU A 229 0.16 -7.28 -14.38
C GLU A 229 1.64 -6.92 -14.22
N PHE A 230 2.52 -7.85 -14.54
CA PHE A 230 3.98 -7.67 -14.46
C PHE A 230 4.46 -7.21 -13.05
N ALA A 231 3.88 -7.77 -12.01
CA ALA A 231 4.28 -7.50 -10.63
C ALA A 231 5.36 -8.49 -10.14
N PRO A 232 6.28 -8.05 -9.26
CA PRO A 232 6.53 -6.68 -8.86
C PRO A 232 7.30 -5.91 -9.93
N LEU A 233 7.45 -4.59 -9.74
CA LEU A 233 8.38 -3.81 -10.55
C LEU A 233 9.82 -4.31 -10.33
N TRP A 234 10.64 -4.18 -11.38
CA TRP A 234 12.06 -4.50 -11.26
C TRP A 234 12.81 -3.42 -10.44
N SER A 235 13.92 -3.81 -9.86
CA SER A 235 14.77 -2.95 -9.04
C SER A 235 16.23 -3.37 -9.18
N ASP A 236 17.12 -2.63 -8.55
CA ASP A 236 18.47 -3.11 -8.27
C ASP A 236 18.39 -4.15 -7.16
N TYR A 237 18.34 -5.44 -7.55
CA TYR A 237 18.06 -6.56 -6.65
C TYR A 237 19.12 -6.76 -5.55
N ASP A 238 20.31 -6.20 -5.73
CA ASP A 238 21.36 -6.23 -4.70
C ASP A 238 21.10 -5.22 -3.58
N LYS A 239 20.31 -4.20 -3.85
CA LYS A 239 20.02 -3.13 -2.89
C LYS A 239 18.58 -3.13 -2.41
N THR A 240 17.64 -3.42 -3.31
CA THR A 240 16.21 -3.29 -3.02
C THR A 240 15.43 -4.35 -3.75
N VAL A 241 14.53 -5.02 -3.04
CA VAL A 241 13.57 -5.95 -3.60
C VAL A 241 12.16 -5.47 -3.25
N TYR A 242 11.33 -5.28 -4.27
CA TYR A 242 9.94 -4.86 -4.07
C TYR A 242 9.04 -6.05 -3.74
N TYR A 243 8.07 -5.81 -2.90
CA TYR A 243 6.98 -6.74 -2.64
C TYR A 243 5.63 -6.06 -2.86
N ASN A 244 4.62 -6.86 -3.16
CA ASN A 244 3.24 -6.40 -3.24
C ASN A 244 2.47 -6.85 -2.00
N THR A 245 1.49 -6.05 -1.62
CA THR A 245 0.56 -6.37 -0.54
C THR A 245 -0.84 -6.55 -1.09
N TYR A 246 -1.53 -7.57 -0.60
CA TYR A 246 -2.89 -7.89 -1.03
C TYR A 246 -3.78 -8.08 0.18
N ASP A 247 -4.95 -7.44 0.19
CA ASP A 247 -6.02 -7.83 1.09
C ASP A 247 -6.64 -9.14 0.58
N VAL A 248 -6.52 -10.19 1.40
CA VAL A 248 -7.04 -11.52 1.08
C VAL A 248 -8.12 -11.97 2.06
N THR A 249 -8.67 -11.05 2.83
CA THR A 249 -9.63 -11.32 3.90
C THR A 249 -10.84 -12.11 3.40
N GLU A 250 -11.42 -11.68 2.28
CA GLU A 250 -12.61 -12.34 1.73
C GLU A 250 -12.32 -13.66 1.00
N GLN A 251 -11.07 -13.87 0.59
CA GLN A 251 -10.66 -15.06 -0.16
C GLN A 251 -10.21 -16.19 0.77
N LEU A 252 -9.81 -15.86 2.00
CA LEU A 252 -9.46 -16.84 3.01
C LEU A 252 -10.71 -17.47 3.63
N ARG A 253 -10.62 -18.76 3.85
CA ARG A 253 -11.64 -19.53 4.58
C ARG A 253 -11.03 -20.25 5.77
N ARG A 254 -11.86 -20.59 6.73
CA ARG A 254 -11.44 -21.48 7.82
C ARG A 254 -11.17 -22.87 7.27
N GLY A 255 -10.20 -23.55 7.87
CA GLY A 255 -9.75 -24.84 7.41
C GLY A 255 -8.68 -24.72 6.33
N GLU A 256 -8.70 -25.65 5.40
CA GLU A 256 -7.69 -25.72 4.35
C GLU A 256 -7.83 -24.62 3.33
N ASN A 257 -6.70 -23.98 3.04
CA ASN A 257 -6.52 -22.99 1.99
C ASN A 257 -5.35 -23.40 1.09
N VAL A 258 -5.38 -22.94 -0.14
CA VAL A 258 -4.34 -23.24 -1.12
C VAL A 258 -3.83 -21.94 -1.71
N VAL A 259 -2.52 -21.71 -1.58
CA VAL A 259 -1.81 -20.64 -2.29
C VAL A 259 -1.16 -21.21 -3.54
N GLY A 260 -1.24 -20.48 -4.64
CA GLY A 260 -0.56 -20.78 -5.89
C GLY A 260 0.13 -19.56 -6.44
N ILE A 261 1.34 -19.73 -6.95
CA ILE A 261 2.11 -18.68 -7.61
C ILE A 261 2.60 -19.26 -8.95
N LEU A 262 2.20 -18.62 -10.03
CA LEU A 262 2.84 -18.81 -11.33
C LEU A 262 3.94 -17.75 -11.42
N LEU A 263 5.20 -18.18 -11.41
CA LEU A 263 6.37 -17.30 -11.45
C LEU A 263 7.04 -17.42 -12.80
N GLY A 264 7.03 -16.35 -13.56
CA GLY A 264 7.76 -16.21 -14.81
C GLY A 264 9.13 -15.60 -14.59
N ASN A 265 10.00 -15.72 -15.58
CA ASN A 265 11.27 -15.02 -15.57
C ASN A 265 11.01 -13.50 -15.65
N GLY A 266 11.65 -12.76 -14.75
CA GLY A 266 11.71 -11.32 -14.81
C GLY A 266 13.14 -10.86 -15.08
N PHE A 267 13.45 -9.65 -14.71
CA PHE A 267 14.80 -9.10 -14.91
C PHE A 267 15.87 -9.79 -14.06
N TYR A 268 15.50 -10.37 -12.91
CA TYR A 268 16.44 -11.14 -12.07
C TYR A 268 17.01 -12.37 -12.80
N ASN A 269 16.20 -13.04 -13.60
CA ASN A 269 16.61 -14.20 -14.40
C ASN A 269 16.45 -13.90 -15.89
N CYS A 270 16.84 -12.70 -16.30
CA CYS A 270 16.77 -12.26 -17.67
C CYS A 270 18.11 -12.45 -18.36
N LEU A 271 18.05 -13.07 -19.54
CA LEU A 271 19.19 -13.26 -20.43
C LEU A 271 19.92 -11.97 -20.82
N LEU A 272 19.19 -10.88 -20.85
CA LEU A 272 19.70 -9.60 -21.33
C LEU A 272 20.43 -8.82 -20.23
N TYR A 273 20.21 -9.15 -18.94
CA TYR A 273 20.66 -8.30 -17.82
C TYR A 273 21.43 -9.05 -16.71
N THR A 274 21.74 -10.32 -16.89
CA THR A 274 22.34 -11.14 -15.83
C THR A 274 23.75 -10.72 -15.39
N SER A 275 24.31 -9.66 -15.91
CA SER A 275 25.65 -9.25 -15.53
C SER A 275 25.85 -7.78 -15.18
N ASP A 276 24.88 -6.91 -15.45
CA ASP A 276 25.06 -5.45 -15.26
C ASP A 276 23.99 -4.79 -14.38
N ALA A 277 23.01 -5.55 -13.91
CA ALA A 277 22.00 -5.08 -12.96
C ALA A 277 22.23 -5.65 -11.55
N ALA A 278 23.33 -6.35 -11.36
CA ALA A 278 23.81 -6.81 -10.06
C ALA A 278 24.96 -5.92 -9.60
#